data_3b51a75327ddae370b9e162c845ad46c
#
_entry.id   3b51a75327ddae370b9e162c845ad46c
#
_cell.length_a   1.000
_cell.length_b   1.000
_cell.length_c   1.000
_cell.angle_alpha   90.00
_cell.angle_beta   90.00
_cell.angle_gamma   90.00
#
_symmetry.space_group_name_H-M   'P 1'
#
loop_
_entity.id
_entity.type
_entity.pdbx_description
1 polymer ?
#
loop_
_entity_poly.entity_id
_entity_poly.type
_entity_poly.pdbx_seq_one_letter_code
_entity_poly.pdbx_strand_id
1 'polypeptide(L)'
;MTKGISRRNFLTGAALASVAAGAGLAGCAPSADKKTTEAVGAADSTAQYEWEKAPEPISDIAETVDTDILVIGAGLSGCACACSAAENGGKVTVVEKTESWQGRGGGFGAINSRYMDQLGIKVDKVNAKQHWISQCASRANEDLIVKFFNNSEEASNWLLDKAEAAGCAVMVGAFYSHDDVYAEQPGYHMCMKPEGSDLKSTGFVGAEVLYNDAVKAGAEFVFNSPAVQLVKDGD
;
A
#
# COMPACT_ATOMS: atom_id res chain seq x y z
N MET A 1 -31.75 -17.86 -33.68
CA MET A 1 -31.33 -16.79 -32.74
C MET A 1 -31.49 -17.31 -31.32
N THR A 2 -30.45 -17.82 -30.72
CA THR A 2 -30.44 -18.32 -29.33
C THR A 2 -30.24 -17.13 -28.40
N LYS A 3 -31.24 -16.81 -27.59
CA LYS A 3 -31.13 -15.80 -26.52
C LYS A 3 -30.19 -16.31 -25.42
N GLY A 4 -29.03 -15.66 -25.24
CA GLY A 4 -28.11 -15.97 -24.17
C GLY A 4 -28.73 -15.69 -22.80
N ILE A 5 -28.53 -16.63 -21.88
CA ILE A 5 -28.99 -16.53 -20.49
C ILE A 5 -28.10 -15.51 -19.77
N SER A 6 -28.69 -14.48 -19.16
CA SER A 6 -27.91 -13.50 -18.38
C SER A 6 -27.38 -14.13 -17.09
N ARG A 7 -26.23 -13.66 -16.58
CA ARG A 7 -25.61 -14.15 -15.32
C ARG A 7 -26.57 -14.11 -14.14
N ARG A 8 -27.45 -13.11 -14.11
CA ARG A 8 -28.47 -12.95 -13.07
C ARG A 8 -29.52 -14.06 -13.12
N ASN A 9 -29.97 -14.45 -14.32
CA ASN A 9 -30.95 -15.52 -14.51
C ASN A 9 -30.34 -16.91 -14.24
N PHE A 10 -29.03 -17.08 -14.48
CA PHE A 10 -28.32 -18.30 -14.14
C PHE A 10 -28.26 -18.52 -12.62
N LEU A 11 -27.92 -17.48 -11.84
CA LEU A 11 -27.86 -17.55 -10.39
C LEU A 11 -29.24 -17.79 -9.77
N THR A 12 -30.29 -17.17 -10.32
CA THR A 12 -31.68 -17.41 -9.84
C THR A 12 -32.16 -18.84 -10.16
N GLY A 13 -31.78 -19.36 -11.33
CA GLY A 13 -32.12 -20.75 -11.72
C GLY A 13 -31.39 -21.78 -10.88
N ALA A 14 -30.12 -21.56 -10.51
CA ALA A 14 -29.35 -22.44 -9.64
C ALA A 14 -29.90 -22.46 -8.21
N ALA A 15 -30.39 -21.34 -7.68
CA ALA A 15 -30.99 -21.24 -6.36
C ALA A 15 -32.35 -22.00 -6.30
N LEU A 16 -33.15 -22.02 -7.36
CA LEU A 16 -34.40 -22.74 -7.43
C LEU A 16 -34.21 -24.26 -7.61
N ALA A 17 -33.15 -24.69 -8.30
CA ALA A 17 -32.84 -26.10 -8.48
C ALA A 17 -32.36 -26.77 -7.17
N SER A 18 -31.72 -26.02 -6.27
CA SER A 18 -31.27 -26.55 -4.97
C SER A 18 -32.38 -26.78 -3.95
N VAL A 19 -33.54 -26.11 -4.10
CA VAL A 19 -34.69 -26.29 -3.21
C VAL A 19 -35.50 -27.56 -3.57
N ALA A 20 -35.48 -27.99 -4.84
CA ALA A 20 -36.23 -29.18 -5.28
C ALA A 20 -35.51 -30.50 -4.99
N ALA A 21 -34.20 -30.51 -4.72
CA ALA A 21 -33.44 -31.72 -4.41
C ALA A 21 -33.33 -32.06 -2.90
N GLY A 22 -33.87 -31.19 -2.01
CA GLY A 22 -33.71 -31.29 -0.55
C GLY A 22 -34.73 -32.13 0.18
N ALA A 23 -35.70 -32.76 -0.51
CA ALA A 23 -36.80 -33.47 0.13
C ALA A 23 -36.55 -34.98 0.39
N GLY A 24 -35.34 -35.48 0.24
CA GLY A 24 -35.08 -36.92 0.23
C GLY A 24 -34.00 -37.49 1.15
N LEU A 25 -33.26 -36.70 1.94
CA LEU A 25 -32.22 -37.22 2.83
C LEU A 25 -32.36 -36.61 4.24
N ALA A 26 -33.21 -37.22 5.07
CA ALA A 26 -33.21 -36.97 6.50
C ALA A 26 -32.04 -37.71 7.16
N GLY A 27 -31.01 -36.98 7.55
CA GLY A 27 -29.88 -37.49 8.31
C GLY A 27 -28.75 -36.52 8.42
N CYS A 28 -28.60 -35.86 9.57
CA CYS A 28 -27.44 -35.07 10.04
C CYS A 28 -27.09 -33.82 9.21
N ALA A 29 -27.89 -32.79 9.32
CA ALA A 29 -27.47 -31.43 9.02
C ALA A 29 -27.33 -30.64 10.34
N PRO A 30 -26.23 -29.91 10.59
CA PRO A 30 -26.20 -28.99 11.72
C PRO A 30 -27.18 -27.85 11.48
N SER A 31 -27.86 -27.43 12.54
CA SER A 31 -28.82 -26.32 12.53
C SER A 31 -28.20 -25.06 12.01
N ALA A 32 -28.61 -24.60 10.84
CA ALA A 32 -28.27 -23.27 10.34
C ALA A 32 -29.26 -22.28 10.97
N ASP A 33 -28.80 -21.56 12.00
CA ASP A 33 -29.52 -20.41 12.52
C ASP A 33 -29.62 -19.36 11.40
N LYS A 34 -30.86 -18.98 11.10
CA LYS A 34 -31.19 -17.88 10.20
C LYS A 34 -30.70 -16.57 10.82
N LYS A 35 -29.49 -16.14 10.50
CA LYS A 35 -29.11 -14.76 10.72
C LYS A 35 -29.75 -13.89 9.64
N THR A 36 -30.75 -13.14 10.03
CA THR A 36 -31.28 -11.98 9.32
C THR A 36 -30.16 -10.96 9.17
N THR A 37 -29.93 -10.50 7.96
CA THR A 37 -29.01 -9.40 7.67
C THR A 37 -29.64 -8.12 8.22
N GLU A 38 -29.31 -7.73 9.43
CA GLU A 38 -29.62 -6.40 9.93
C GLU A 38 -28.51 -5.43 9.53
N ALA A 39 -28.91 -4.20 9.23
CA ALA A 39 -28.06 -3.13 8.72
C ALA A 39 -26.90 -2.82 9.68
N VAL A 40 -25.73 -2.61 9.11
CA VAL A 40 -24.53 -2.15 9.79
C VAL A 40 -24.78 -0.76 10.36
N GLY A 41 -25.12 -0.69 11.63
CA GLY A 41 -25.45 0.57 12.31
C GLY A 41 -25.62 0.47 13.82
N ALA A 42 -25.42 -0.70 14.43
CA ALA A 42 -25.39 -0.82 15.88
C ALA A 42 -23.97 -1.11 16.36
N ALA A 43 -23.49 -0.36 17.34
CA ALA A 43 -22.25 -0.64 18.05
C ALA A 43 -22.21 -2.11 18.42
N ASP A 44 -21.27 -2.87 17.87
CA ASP A 44 -21.24 -4.31 18.00
C ASP A 44 -20.89 -4.69 19.46
N SER A 45 -21.92 -5.12 20.20
CA SER A 45 -21.78 -5.66 21.56
C SER A 45 -21.02 -7.01 21.59
N THR A 46 -20.51 -7.48 20.44
CA THR A 46 -19.80 -8.75 20.26
C THR A 46 -18.28 -8.56 20.08
N ALA A 47 -17.75 -7.33 20.17
CA ALA A 47 -16.31 -7.08 20.09
C ALA A 47 -15.59 -7.87 21.20
N GLN A 48 -14.84 -8.90 20.79
CA GLN A 48 -14.13 -9.81 21.70
C GLN A 48 -12.80 -9.21 22.16
N TYR A 49 -12.20 -8.37 21.32
CA TYR A 49 -10.88 -7.77 21.56
C TYR A 49 -10.96 -6.26 21.58
N GLU A 50 -10.06 -5.61 22.33
CA GLU A 50 -9.99 -4.15 22.40
C GLU A 50 -9.82 -3.48 21.04
N TRP A 51 -9.07 -4.09 20.13
CA TRP A 51 -8.84 -3.55 18.79
C TRP A 51 -10.07 -3.63 17.86
N GLU A 52 -11.09 -4.40 18.23
CA GLU A 52 -12.37 -4.48 17.50
C GLU A 52 -13.36 -3.40 17.96
N LYS A 53 -13.10 -2.78 19.08
CA LYS A 53 -13.96 -1.72 19.62
C LYS A 53 -13.72 -0.42 18.86
N ALA A 54 -14.79 0.24 18.47
CA ALA A 54 -14.68 1.59 17.95
C ALA A 54 -14.03 2.50 19.03
N PRO A 55 -13.08 3.36 18.67
CA PRO A 55 -12.52 4.31 19.61
C PRO A 55 -13.60 5.28 20.08
N GLU A 56 -13.52 5.70 21.34
CA GLU A 56 -14.41 6.74 21.86
C GLU A 56 -14.24 8.04 21.06
N PRO A 57 -15.34 8.71 20.72
CA PRO A 57 -15.26 9.97 19.97
C PRO A 57 -14.46 11.02 20.75
N ILE A 58 -13.56 11.72 20.08
CA ILE A 58 -12.84 12.86 20.65
C ILE A 58 -13.83 14.01 20.78
N SER A 59 -14.13 14.42 22.00
CA SER A 59 -15.05 15.52 22.30
C SER A 59 -14.35 16.85 22.57
N ASP A 60 -13.09 16.83 22.99
CA ASP A 60 -12.28 18.02 23.28
C ASP A 60 -11.31 18.25 22.11
N ILE A 61 -11.76 19.03 21.13
CA ILE A 61 -11.00 19.35 19.93
C ILE A 61 -10.26 20.66 20.17
N ALA A 62 -8.93 20.57 20.32
CA ALA A 62 -8.10 21.74 20.55
C ALA A 62 -7.88 22.56 19.26
N GLU A 63 -7.81 21.89 18.10
CA GLU A 63 -7.52 22.54 16.83
C GLU A 63 -8.18 21.77 15.67
N THR A 64 -8.58 22.53 14.65
CA THR A 64 -9.06 21.98 13.36
C THR A 64 -8.18 22.54 12.24
N VAL A 65 -7.64 21.65 11.42
CA VAL A 65 -6.78 22.02 10.27
C VAL A 65 -7.48 21.63 8.99
N ASP A 66 -7.65 22.60 8.10
CA ASP A 66 -8.13 22.35 6.73
C ASP A 66 -6.96 22.01 5.82
N THR A 67 -7.09 20.92 5.08
CA THR A 67 -6.07 20.46 4.12
C THR A 67 -6.74 19.81 2.92
N ASP A 68 -6.10 19.88 1.74
CA ASP A 68 -6.61 19.20 0.55
C ASP A 68 -6.31 17.71 0.62
N ILE A 69 -5.15 17.35 1.18
CA ILE A 69 -4.67 15.98 1.29
C ILE A 69 -4.14 15.72 2.69
N LEU A 70 -4.81 14.81 3.40
CA LEU A 70 -4.33 14.29 4.67
C LEU A 70 -3.58 12.98 4.45
N VAL A 71 -2.33 12.93 4.87
CA VAL A 71 -1.50 11.71 4.85
C VAL A 71 -1.35 11.18 6.27
N ILE A 72 -1.67 9.91 6.48
CA ILE A 72 -1.54 9.24 7.78
C ILE A 72 -0.29 8.37 7.78
N GLY A 73 0.69 8.76 8.56
CA GLY A 73 1.98 8.12 8.71
C GLY A 73 3.08 8.75 7.86
N ALA A 74 4.22 9.06 8.49
CA ALA A 74 5.42 9.63 7.85
C ALA A 74 6.50 8.55 7.61
N GLY A 75 6.12 7.36 7.16
CA GLY A 75 7.04 6.36 6.62
C GLY A 75 7.46 6.69 5.19
N LEU A 76 8.24 5.82 4.53
CA LEU A 76 8.67 6.02 3.14
C LEU A 76 7.50 6.32 2.20
N SER A 77 6.42 5.54 2.29
CA SER A 77 5.24 5.73 1.43
C SER A 77 4.51 7.05 1.72
N GLY A 78 4.37 7.42 3.01
CA GLY A 78 3.75 8.69 3.40
C GLY A 78 4.58 9.89 2.97
N CYS A 79 5.90 9.85 3.16
CA CYS A 79 6.81 10.90 2.69
C CYS A 79 6.77 11.03 1.16
N ALA A 80 6.70 9.90 0.43
CA ALA A 80 6.57 9.93 -1.02
C ALA A 80 5.24 10.54 -1.48
N CYS A 81 4.14 10.15 -0.83
CA CYS A 81 2.82 10.72 -1.10
C CYS A 81 2.80 12.23 -0.84
N ALA A 82 3.29 12.65 0.33
CA ALA A 82 3.33 14.06 0.73
C ALA A 82 4.21 14.89 -0.22
N CYS A 83 5.39 14.38 -0.57
CA CYS A 83 6.30 15.04 -1.48
C CYS A 83 5.66 15.24 -2.86
N SER A 84 5.15 14.15 -3.45
CA SER A 84 4.51 14.22 -4.77
C SER A 84 3.29 15.13 -4.77
N ALA A 85 2.44 15.06 -3.76
CA ALA A 85 1.24 15.90 -3.67
C ALA A 85 1.58 17.39 -3.53
N ALA A 86 2.54 17.74 -2.66
CA ALA A 86 2.97 19.11 -2.46
C ALA A 86 3.67 19.70 -3.69
N GLU A 87 4.51 18.92 -4.38
CA GLU A 87 5.14 19.34 -5.64
C GLU A 87 4.12 19.67 -6.76
N ASN A 88 2.96 19.01 -6.72
CA ASN A 88 1.86 19.26 -7.63
C ASN A 88 0.88 20.34 -7.13
N GLY A 89 1.24 21.09 -6.09
CA GLY A 89 0.50 22.26 -5.59
C GLY A 89 -0.63 21.95 -4.63
N GLY A 90 -0.75 20.70 -4.13
CA GLY A 90 -1.72 20.34 -3.10
C GLY A 90 -1.31 20.90 -1.73
N LYS A 91 -2.27 21.38 -0.94
CA LYS A 91 -2.05 21.65 0.48
C LYS A 91 -2.07 20.34 1.24
N VAL A 92 -0.93 19.94 1.78
CA VAL A 92 -0.72 18.62 2.37
C VAL A 92 -0.43 18.73 3.86
N THR A 93 -1.16 17.96 4.66
CA THR A 93 -0.87 17.76 6.08
C THR A 93 -0.57 16.28 6.32
N VAL A 94 0.53 15.99 6.98
CA VAL A 94 0.93 14.63 7.37
C VAL A 94 0.83 14.50 8.88
N VAL A 95 0.10 13.52 9.38
CA VAL A 95 0.07 13.18 10.80
C VAL A 95 0.89 11.91 11.05
N GLU A 96 1.76 11.96 12.05
CA GLU A 96 2.62 10.83 12.42
C GLU A 96 2.58 10.63 13.95
N LYS A 97 2.41 9.38 14.36
CA LYS A 97 2.29 9.02 15.78
C LYS A 97 3.60 9.14 16.57
N THR A 98 4.73 9.09 15.90
CA THR A 98 6.06 9.19 16.50
C THR A 98 6.60 10.61 16.42
N GLU A 99 7.75 10.84 17.02
CA GLU A 99 8.40 12.16 17.11
C GLU A 99 9.06 12.63 15.82
N SER A 100 9.17 11.75 14.81
CA SER A 100 9.79 12.10 13.53
C SER A 100 9.33 11.14 12.41
N TRP A 101 9.71 11.47 11.17
CA TRP A 101 9.58 10.55 10.05
C TRP A 101 10.30 9.22 10.32
N GLN A 102 9.83 8.15 9.68
CA GLN A 102 10.33 6.80 9.91
C GLN A 102 10.83 6.19 8.59
N GLY A 103 12.12 5.92 8.52
CA GLY A 103 12.74 5.17 7.43
C GLY A 103 13.11 3.76 7.91
N ARG A 104 12.29 2.76 7.58
CA ARG A 104 12.62 1.37 7.88
C ARG A 104 13.07 0.65 6.62
N GLY A 105 14.02 -0.28 6.81
CA GLY A 105 14.60 -1.06 5.73
C GLY A 105 15.81 -0.41 5.07
N GLY A 106 16.49 -1.18 4.24
CA GLY A 106 17.74 -0.77 3.61
C GLY A 106 17.62 -0.34 2.16
N GLY A 107 16.44 -0.53 1.54
CA GLY A 107 16.27 -0.18 0.14
C GLY A 107 14.87 -0.45 -0.38
N PHE A 108 14.71 -0.33 -1.67
CA PHE A 108 13.44 -0.52 -2.39
C PHE A 108 13.64 -1.33 -3.66
N GLY A 109 12.57 -1.96 -4.14
CA GLY A 109 12.54 -2.68 -5.41
C GLY A 109 12.07 -1.79 -6.55
N ALA A 110 12.72 -1.91 -7.70
CA ALA A 110 12.28 -1.28 -8.93
C ALA A 110 12.55 -2.18 -10.13
N ILE A 111 11.76 -2.02 -11.17
CA ILE A 111 11.89 -2.78 -12.41
C ILE A 111 12.36 -1.82 -13.51
N ASN A 112 13.51 -2.14 -14.10
CA ASN A 112 14.09 -1.41 -15.23
C ASN A 112 14.32 0.09 -14.95
N SER A 113 14.85 0.43 -13.76
CA SER A 113 15.28 1.79 -13.47
C SER A 113 16.44 2.20 -14.39
N ARG A 114 16.71 3.51 -14.49
CA ARG A 114 17.85 4.03 -15.24
C ARG A 114 19.20 3.46 -14.78
N TYR A 115 19.34 3.16 -13.48
CA TYR A 115 20.57 2.54 -12.95
C TYR A 115 20.71 1.08 -13.38
N MET A 116 19.60 0.35 -13.50
CA MET A 116 19.61 -1.00 -14.08
C MET A 116 20.01 -0.93 -15.55
N ASP A 117 19.46 0.00 -16.31
CA ASP A 117 19.83 0.20 -17.72
C ASP A 117 21.33 0.53 -17.88
N GLN A 118 21.92 1.36 -17.03
CA GLN A 118 23.36 1.66 -17.01
C GLN A 118 24.23 0.41 -16.76
N LEU A 119 23.71 -0.55 -16.02
CA LEU A 119 24.37 -1.82 -15.72
C LEU A 119 24.07 -2.91 -16.77
N GLY A 120 23.28 -2.60 -17.80
CA GLY A 120 22.86 -3.55 -18.81
C GLY A 120 21.83 -4.57 -18.30
N ILE A 121 21.17 -4.27 -17.19
CA ILE A 121 20.19 -5.15 -16.56
C ILE A 121 18.81 -4.83 -17.10
N LYS A 122 18.18 -5.80 -17.75
CA LYS A 122 16.81 -5.67 -18.28
C LYS A 122 15.95 -6.81 -17.79
N VAL A 123 14.89 -6.47 -17.05
CA VAL A 123 13.91 -7.44 -16.55
C VAL A 123 12.79 -7.61 -17.57
N ASP A 124 12.51 -8.83 -17.96
CA ASP A 124 11.30 -9.17 -18.70
C ASP A 124 10.09 -9.03 -17.77
N LYS A 125 9.35 -7.91 -17.93
CA LYS A 125 8.19 -7.59 -17.10
C LYS A 125 7.08 -8.64 -17.15
N VAL A 126 6.93 -9.36 -18.26
CA VAL A 126 5.89 -10.40 -18.40
C VAL A 126 6.26 -11.62 -17.57
N ASN A 127 7.45 -12.16 -17.79
CA ASN A 127 7.92 -13.32 -17.07
C ASN A 127 8.06 -13.05 -15.57
N ALA A 128 8.63 -11.91 -15.19
CA ALA A 128 8.81 -11.55 -13.79
C ALA A 128 7.46 -11.39 -13.04
N LYS A 129 6.45 -10.81 -13.70
CA LYS A 129 5.10 -10.69 -13.15
C LYS A 129 4.44 -12.06 -12.97
N GLN A 130 4.47 -12.92 -13.98
CA GLN A 130 3.92 -14.27 -13.90
C GLN A 130 4.59 -15.07 -12.78
N HIS A 131 5.90 -14.92 -12.68
CA HIS A 131 6.69 -15.58 -11.66
C HIS A 131 6.27 -15.11 -10.26
N TRP A 132 6.15 -13.80 -10.02
CA TRP A 132 5.69 -13.25 -8.74
C TRP A 132 4.30 -13.79 -8.36
N ILE A 133 3.34 -13.75 -9.29
CA ILE A 133 1.99 -14.29 -9.06
C ILE A 133 2.04 -15.77 -8.68
N SER A 134 2.85 -16.56 -9.39
CA SER A 134 3.04 -17.99 -9.11
C SER A 134 3.64 -18.22 -7.71
N GLN A 135 4.65 -17.45 -7.31
CA GLN A 135 5.28 -17.57 -5.99
C GLN A 135 4.33 -17.22 -4.83
N CYS A 136 3.38 -16.35 -5.08
CA CYS A 136 2.31 -16.06 -4.12
C CYS A 136 1.19 -17.11 -4.11
N ALA A 137 1.37 -18.25 -4.80
CA ALA A 137 0.36 -19.29 -4.98
C ALA A 137 -1.00 -18.72 -5.45
N SER A 138 -0.97 -17.72 -6.32
CA SER A 138 -2.13 -16.97 -6.84
C SER A 138 -3.04 -16.37 -5.75
N ARG A 139 -2.50 -16.08 -4.58
CA ARG A 139 -3.21 -15.43 -3.46
C ARG A 139 -2.96 -13.93 -3.37
N ALA A 140 -2.04 -13.41 -4.17
CA ALA A 140 -1.77 -11.98 -4.21
C ALA A 140 -2.86 -11.23 -4.97
N ASN A 141 -3.01 -9.95 -4.65
CA ASN A 141 -3.81 -9.06 -5.48
C ASN A 141 -3.02 -8.76 -6.77
N GLU A 142 -3.44 -9.37 -7.87
CA GLU A 142 -2.77 -9.26 -9.17
C GLU A 142 -2.78 -7.83 -9.70
N ASP A 143 -3.82 -7.04 -9.44
CA ASP A 143 -3.88 -5.63 -9.86
C ASP A 143 -2.78 -4.79 -9.21
N LEU A 144 -2.44 -5.07 -7.96
CA LEU A 144 -1.32 -4.39 -7.29
C LEU A 144 0.03 -4.79 -7.87
N ILE A 145 0.21 -6.07 -8.23
CA ILE A 145 1.41 -6.54 -8.90
C ILE A 145 1.55 -5.87 -10.27
N VAL A 146 0.48 -5.83 -11.05
CA VAL A 146 0.45 -5.17 -12.36
C VAL A 146 0.78 -3.67 -12.22
N LYS A 147 0.19 -3.00 -11.23
CA LYS A 147 0.47 -1.58 -10.93
C LYS A 147 1.95 -1.36 -10.60
N PHE A 148 2.55 -2.22 -9.79
CA PHE A 148 3.98 -2.16 -9.48
C PHE A 148 4.84 -2.29 -10.75
N PHE A 149 4.62 -3.31 -11.57
CA PHE A 149 5.40 -3.52 -12.79
C PHE A 149 5.24 -2.41 -13.83
N ASN A 150 4.09 -1.77 -13.87
CA ASN A 150 3.84 -0.70 -14.84
C ASN A 150 4.43 0.65 -14.40
N ASN A 151 4.50 0.92 -13.11
CA ASN A 151 4.83 2.26 -12.60
C ASN A 151 6.13 2.33 -11.82
N SER A 152 6.74 1.20 -11.41
CA SER A 152 7.92 1.23 -10.54
C SER A 152 9.14 1.87 -11.18
N GLU A 153 9.30 1.80 -12.50
CA GLU A 153 10.37 2.46 -13.25
C GLU A 153 10.29 3.99 -13.10
N GLU A 154 9.13 4.57 -13.38
CA GLU A 154 8.89 6.01 -13.27
C GLU A 154 9.00 6.48 -11.82
N ALA A 155 8.32 5.80 -10.90
CA ALA A 155 8.33 6.15 -9.48
C ALA A 155 9.74 6.05 -8.87
N SER A 156 10.51 5.02 -9.25
CA SER A 156 11.87 4.88 -8.76
C SER A 156 12.81 5.93 -9.34
N ASN A 157 12.70 6.25 -10.62
CA ASN A 157 13.52 7.29 -11.25
C ASN A 157 13.24 8.66 -10.62
N TRP A 158 11.97 8.97 -10.30
CA TRP A 158 11.61 10.19 -9.57
C TRP A 158 12.27 10.24 -8.17
N LEU A 159 12.27 9.14 -7.40
CA LEU A 159 12.97 9.09 -6.11
C LEU A 159 14.50 9.24 -6.29
N LEU A 160 15.05 8.60 -7.32
CA LEU A 160 16.49 8.64 -7.61
C LEU A 160 16.96 10.05 -8.00
N ASP A 161 16.13 10.81 -8.72
CA ASP A 161 16.44 12.23 -9.04
C ASP A 161 16.60 13.05 -7.76
N LYS A 162 15.73 12.85 -6.78
CA LYS A 162 15.79 13.53 -5.49
C LYS A 162 17.00 13.08 -4.66
N ALA A 163 17.26 11.78 -4.63
CA ALA A 163 18.41 11.24 -3.92
C ALA A 163 19.72 11.76 -4.49
N GLU A 164 19.86 11.83 -5.83
CA GLU A 164 21.02 12.41 -6.49
C GLU A 164 21.16 13.90 -6.21
N ALA A 165 20.06 14.66 -6.25
CA ALA A 165 20.07 16.08 -5.91
C ALA A 165 20.50 16.32 -4.45
N ALA A 166 20.26 15.36 -3.56
CA ALA A 166 20.74 15.35 -2.18
C ALA A 166 22.20 14.82 -2.05
N GLY A 167 22.85 14.50 -3.17
CA GLY A 167 24.24 14.01 -3.22
C GLY A 167 24.38 12.53 -2.87
N CYS A 168 23.28 11.78 -2.77
CA CYS A 168 23.32 10.35 -2.45
C CYS A 168 23.91 9.53 -3.60
N ALA A 169 24.74 8.56 -3.27
CA ALA A 169 25.10 7.51 -4.21
C ALA A 169 24.00 6.44 -4.27
N VAL A 170 23.81 5.83 -5.43
CA VAL A 170 22.84 4.77 -5.63
C VAL A 170 23.55 3.45 -5.89
N MET A 171 23.16 2.43 -5.15
CA MET A 171 23.59 1.05 -5.36
C MET A 171 22.42 0.22 -5.90
N VAL A 172 22.70 -0.59 -6.91
CA VAL A 172 21.78 -1.61 -7.43
C VAL A 172 22.38 -2.97 -7.18
N GLY A 173 21.58 -3.89 -6.68
CA GLY A 173 22.02 -5.25 -6.40
C GLY A 173 20.90 -6.26 -6.32
N ALA A 174 21.27 -7.53 -6.15
CA ALA A 174 20.38 -8.59 -5.74
C ALA A 174 20.66 -8.91 -4.27
N PHE A 175 19.68 -8.76 -3.42
CA PHE A 175 19.87 -9.00 -1.98
C PHE A 175 19.73 -10.46 -1.59
N TYR A 176 18.96 -11.22 -2.37
CA TYR A 176 18.74 -12.65 -2.16
C TYR A 176 18.87 -13.36 -3.49
N SER A 177 19.96 -14.05 -3.70
CA SER A 177 20.00 -15.10 -4.70
C SER A 177 19.47 -16.36 -4.01
N HIS A 178 18.21 -16.62 -4.17
CA HIS A 178 17.71 -17.97 -3.97
C HIS A 178 17.83 -18.68 -5.31
N ASP A 179 18.85 -19.48 -5.41
CA ASP A 179 19.02 -20.56 -6.40
C ASP A 179 18.11 -20.46 -7.61
N ASP A 180 18.34 -20.66 -8.73
CA ASP A 180 17.56 -20.91 -9.93
C ASP A 180 16.36 -20.01 -10.26
N VAL A 181 15.68 -19.42 -9.26
CA VAL A 181 14.40 -18.72 -9.42
C VAL A 181 14.51 -17.20 -9.38
N TYR A 182 15.42 -16.64 -8.58
CA TYR A 182 15.60 -15.20 -8.38
C TYR A 182 16.99 -14.68 -8.75
N ALA A 183 17.92 -15.55 -9.09
CA ALA A 183 19.33 -15.24 -9.24
C ALA A 183 19.64 -14.23 -10.34
N GLU A 184 18.76 -14.01 -11.28
CA GLU A 184 19.03 -13.22 -12.47
C GLU A 184 18.25 -11.90 -12.59
N GLN A 185 17.50 -11.51 -11.55
CA GLN A 185 16.67 -10.30 -11.62
C GLN A 185 16.97 -9.31 -10.49
N PRO A 186 18.15 -8.67 -10.51
CA PRO A 186 18.47 -7.62 -9.55
C PRO A 186 17.51 -6.45 -9.76
N GLY A 187 16.79 -6.09 -8.72
CA GLY A 187 15.85 -4.98 -8.73
C GLY A 187 15.92 -4.20 -7.42
N TYR A 188 16.86 -4.54 -6.56
CA TYR A 188 17.07 -3.88 -5.29
C TYR A 188 17.90 -2.61 -5.47
N HIS A 189 17.43 -1.51 -4.93
CA HIS A 189 18.09 -0.22 -4.95
C HIS A 189 18.30 0.30 -3.53
N MET A 190 19.43 0.94 -3.30
CA MET A 190 19.73 1.60 -2.04
C MET A 190 20.33 2.98 -2.33
N CYS A 191 19.78 4.00 -1.66
CA CYS A 191 20.37 5.34 -1.65
C CYS A 191 21.29 5.45 -0.44
N MET A 192 22.56 5.70 -0.69
CA MET A 192 23.60 5.76 0.32
C MET A 192 23.84 7.20 0.75
N LYS A 193 23.94 7.40 2.06
CA LYS A 193 24.23 8.71 2.64
C LYS A 193 25.58 9.24 2.14
N PRO A 194 25.63 10.52 1.68
CA PRO A 194 26.91 11.15 1.35
C PRO A 194 27.77 11.34 2.61
N GLU A 195 29.06 11.14 2.47
CA GLU A 195 30.01 11.45 3.54
C GLU A 195 29.96 12.94 3.89
N GLY A 196 29.89 13.26 5.19
CA GLY A 196 29.82 14.66 5.66
C GLY A 196 28.47 15.34 5.46
N SER A 197 27.43 14.64 5.01
CA SER A 197 26.10 15.25 4.85
C SER A 197 25.38 15.40 6.19
N ASP A 198 24.45 16.36 6.25
CA ASP A 198 23.58 16.59 7.42
C ASP A 198 22.42 15.61 7.54
N LEU A 199 22.29 14.66 6.60
CA LEU A 199 21.26 13.64 6.67
C LEU A 199 21.43 12.79 7.93
N LYS A 200 20.36 12.58 8.66
CA LYS A 200 20.37 11.88 9.97
C LYS A 200 20.32 10.36 9.83
N SER A 201 19.71 9.87 8.76
CA SER A 201 19.60 8.44 8.50
C SER A 201 20.97 7.80 8.33
N THR A 202 21.17 6.63 8.93
CA THR A 202 22.42 5.87 8.84
C THR A 202 22.38 4.76 7.79
N GLY A 203 21.22 4.49 7.21
CA GLY A 203 21.02 3.45 6.21
C GLY A 203 20.32 3.99 4.97
N PHE A 204 19.06 3.55 4.75
CA PHE A 204 18.27 4.03 3.64
C PHE A 204 17.82 5.48 3.87
N VAL A 205 18.37 6.39 3.10
CA VAL A 205 18.09 7.83 3.24
C VAL A 205 16.90 8.32 2.42
N GLY A 206 16.29 7.45 1.62
CA GLY A 206 15.18 7.85 0.72
C GLY A 206 13.98 8.47 1.44
N ALA A 207 13.61 7.97 2.62
CA ALA A 207 12.52 8.57 3.39
C ALA A 207 12.86 9.97 3.88
N GLU A 208 14.10 10.20 4.32
CA GLU A 208 14.57 11.52 4.75
C GLU A 208 14.65 12.53 3.60
N VAL A 209 15.13 12.10 2.46
CA VAL A 209 15.16 12.93 1.24
C VAL A 209 13.76 13.36 0.85
N LEU A 210 12.82 12.42 0.81
CA LEU A 210 11.43 12.71 0.47
C LEU A 210 10.74 13.59 1.51
N TYR A 211 11.01 13.37 2.80
CA TYR A 211 10.53 14.24 3.88
C TYR A 211 11.03 15.67 3.70
N ASN A 212 12.33 15.83 3.51
CA ASN A 212 12.95 17.15 3.34
C ASN A 212 12.39 17.89 2.11
N ASP A 213 12.21 17.18 1.00
CA ASP A 213 11.64 17.76 -0.22
C ASP A 213 10.14 18.07 -0.05
N ALA A 214 9.39 17.24 0.64
CA ALA A 214 7.98 17.50 0.95
C ALA A 214 7.82 18.78 1.78
N VAL A 215 8.63 18.94 2.84
CA VAL A 215 8.64 20.16 3.67
C VAL A 215 9.03 21.38 2.84
N LYS A 216 10.05 21.26 1.99
CA LYS A 216 10.48 22.33 1.08
C LYS A 216 9.39 22.72 0.07
N ALA A 217 8.57 21.77 -0.35
CA ALA A 217 7.42 22.00 -1.23
C ALA A 217 6.18 22.52 -0.49
N GLY A 218 6.21 22.65 0.84
CA GLY A 218 5.16 23.25 1.66
C GLY A 218 4.25 22.23 2.36
N ALA A 219 4.59 20.94 2.39
CA ALA A 219 3.85 19.98 3.21
C ALA A 219 4.11 20.21 4.71
N GLU A 220 3.05 20.15 5.50
CA GLU A 220 3.10 20.29 6.96
C GLU A 220 3.13 18.90 7.61
N PHE A 221 4.02 18.70 8.58
CA PHE A 221 4.14 17.44 9.34
C PHE A 221 3.83 17.68 10.81
N VAL A 222 2.83 16.96 11.31
CA VAL A 222 2.39 17.00 12.72
C VAL A 222 2.80 15.69 13.37
N PHE A 223 3.89 15.72 14.13
CA PHE A 223 4.43 14.58 14.87
C PHE A 223 3.75 14.38 16.22
N ASN A 224 3.96 13.23 16.86
CA ASN A 224 3.31 12.82 18.11
C ASN A 224 1.78 12.86 18.05
N SER A 225 1.23 12.67 16.86
CA SER A 225 -0.19 12.81 16.54
C SER A 225 -0.73 11.54 15.89
N PRO A 226 -1.08 10.52 16.70
CA PRO A 226 -1.66 9.29 16.18
C PRO A 226 -3.06 9.55 15.60
N ALA A 227 -3.31 9.10 14.39
CA ALA A 227 -4.66 9.06 13.84
C ALA A 227 -5.46 7.95 14.57
N VAL A 228 -6.59 8.29 15.15
CA VAL A 228 -7.41 7.35 15.92
C VAL A 228 -8.74 7.04 15.24
N GLN A 229 -9.25 7.95 14.42
CA GLN A 229 -10.53 7.74 13.74
C GLN A 229 -10.61 8.53 12.44
N LEU A 230 -11.23 7.93 11.43
CA LEU A 230 -11.68 8.63 10.23
C LEU A 230 -13.18 8.92 10.38
N VAL A 231 -13.55 10.19 10.29
CA VAL A 231 -14.93 10.62 10.34
C VAL A 231 -15.37 11.03 8.95
N LYS A 232 -16.44 10.42 8.46
CA LYS A 232 -17.06 10.84 7.20
C LYS A 232 -18.07 11.90 7.47
N ASP A 233 -18.13 12.90 6.60
CA ASP A 233 -19.19 13.89 6.57
C ASP A 233 -20.23 13.42 5.53
N GLY A 234 -21.32 12.84 6.03
CA GLY A 234 -22.35 12.23 5.20
C GLY A 234 -22.16 10.73 4.93
N ASP A 235 -23.12 10.13 4.20
CA ASP A 235 -23.15 8.68 3.83
C ASP A 235 -22.14 8.30 2.75
#